data_12492f701534380416914ab460c9f4a9
#
_entry.id   12492f701534380416914ab460c9f4a9
#
_cell.length_a   1.000
_cell.length_b   1.000
_cell.length_c   1.000
_cell.angle_alpha   90.00
_cell.angle_beta   90.00
_cell.angle_gamma   90.00
#
_symmetry.space_group_name_H-M   'P 1'
#
loop_
_entity.id
_entity.type
_entity.pdbx_description
1 polymer ?
#
loop_
_entity_poly.entity_id
_entity_poly.type
_entity_poly.pdbx_seq_one_letter_code
_entity_poly.pdbx_strand_id
1 'polypeptide(L)'
;MKKEKLRAENISFQYPQAASYALRDVSLSLYEGEWVSIIGQNGSGKSTLAKLLNGLFLPSGGTITVNGTLVLSEETVWDIRKQIGMVFQNPDNQFVGTTVQDDVVFGLENAGMPRELMVERMKHALELVRMEEFQNEEPHYLSGGQKQRVAIAGVLALQPSILVLDEATSMLDPQGRKEVVETVRDLVRTKGITVLSITHDLEEAAQSDRIIILNRGELLEEGTPEQIFQSPEMLQEIGLDVPFSVKMAELLKSNKIPLQSMHLTMESLVSELWRLHSKK
;
A
#
# COMPACT_ATOMS: atom_id res chain seq x y z
N MET A 1 -14.92 18.34 -0.25
CA MET A 1 -13.49 18.04 -0.37
C MET A 1 -13.16 16.89 0.59
N LYS A 2 -12.39 15.89 0.15
CA LYS A 2 -11.88 14.83 1.08
C LYS A 2 -10.96 15.48 2.12
N LYS A 3 -11.00 15.01 3.36
CA LYS A 3 -10.15 15.50 4.45
C LYS A 3 -8.71 15.03 4.24
N GLU A 4 -7.74 15.92 4.34
CA GLU A 4 -6.31 15.55 4.30
C GLU A 4 -5.94 14.78 5.59
N LYS A 5 -5.33 13.63 5.42
CA LYS A 5 -4.88 12.75 6.51
C LYS A 5 -3.39 12.83 6.74
N LEU A 6 -2.62 13.00 5.67
CA LEU A 6 -1.17 13.15 5.73
C LEU A 6 -0.74 14.19 4.69
N ARG A 7 0.22 15.01 5.08
CA ARG A 7 0.92 15.95 4.21
C ARG A 7 2.41 15.89 4.46
N ALA A 8 3.16 15.62 3.43
CA ALA A 8 4.61 15.71 3.41
C ALA A 8 5.01 16.88 2.51
N GLU A 9 5.84 17.78 3.01
CA GLU A 9 6.29 18.99 2.30
C GLU A 9 7.81 19.03 2.24
N ASN A 10 8.36 19.03 1.03
CA ASN A 10 9.78 19.18 0.72
C ASN A 10 10.66 18.20 1.51
N ILE A 11 10.20 16.95 1.66
CA ILE A 11 10.90 15.92 2.43
C ILE A 11 12.20 15.55 1.75
N SER A 12 13.30 15.69 2.48
CA SER A 12 14.62 15.23 2.08
C SER A 12 15.20 14.30 3.14
N PHE A 13 15.91 13.28 2.71
CA PHE A 13 16.55 12.33 3.62
C PHE A 13 17.83 11.75 3.02
N GLN A 14 18.85 11.69 3.86
CA GLN A 14 20.14 11.08 3.55
C GLN A 14 20.51 10.09 4.66
N TYR A 15 20.85 8.87 4.29
CA TYR A 15 21.35 7.89 5.26
C TYR A 15 22.69 8.35 5.84
N PRO A 16 22.99 8.08 7.12
CA PRO A 16 24.30 8.30 7.67
C PRO A 16 25.39 7.66 6.78
N GLN A 17 26.44 8.41 6.47
CA GLN A 17 27.56 7.97 5.63
C GLN A 17 27.24 7.76 4.13
N ALA A 18 26.02 7.98 3.66
CA ALA A 18 25.72 7.94 2.23
C ALA A 18 26.21 9.23 1.55
N ALA A 19 26.75 9.11 0.33
CA ALA A 19 27.22 10.28 -0.45
C ALA A 19 26.07 11.08 -1.10
N SER A 20 24.88 10.48 -1.23
CA SER A 20 23.74 11.07 -1.91
C SER A 20 22.46 10.98 -1.06
N TYR A 21 21.53 11.86 -1.34
CA TYR A 21 20.19 11.80 -0.78
C TYR A 21 19.45 10.56 -1.27
N ALA A 22 18.75 9.88 -0.36
CA ALA A 22 17.78 8.82 -0.70
C ALA A 22 16.43 9.41 -1.13
N LEU A 23 16.08 10.59 -0.61
CA LEU A 23 14.93 11.39 -1.03
C LEU A 23 15.35 12.86 -1.09
N ARG A 24 14.87 13.60 -2.09
CA ARG A 24 15.13 14.99 -2.30
C ARG A 24 13.84 15.73 -2.64
N ASP A 25 13.47 16.68 -1.80
CA ASP A 25 12.37 17.62 -2.03
C ASP A 25 11.03 16.99 -2.42
N VAL A 26 10.70 15.83 -1.81
CA VAL A 26 9.48 15.07 -2.08
C VAL A 26 8.32 15.70 -1.34
N SER A 27 7.26 16.05 -2.06
CA SER A 27 6.00 16.57 -1.50
C SER A 27 4.84 15.72 -1.97
N LEU A 28 3.97 15.29 -1.04
CA LEU A 28 2.76 14.53 -1.33
C LEU A 28 1.69 14.73 -0.25
N SER A 29 0.45 14.46 -0.58
CA SER A 29 -0.66 14.42 0.39
C SER A 29 -1.47 13.14 0.24
N LEU A 30 -2.03 12.63 1.35
CA LEU A 30 -2.99 11.53 1.37
C LEU A 30 -4.33 12.04 1.92
N TYR A 31 -5.41 11.62 1.29
CA TYR A 31 -6.76 12.02 1.67
C TYR A 31 -7.56 10.86 2.27
N GLU A 32 -8.57 11.19 3.06
CA GLU A 32 -9.41 10.22 3.76
C GLU A 32 -10.10 9.24 2.80
N GLY A 33 -9.98 7.94 3.08
CA GLY A 33 -10.58 6.89 2.26
C GLY A 33 -10.02 6.83 0.83
N GLU A 34 -8.76 7.15 0.66
CA GLU A 34 -8.02 7.08 -0.60
C GLU A 34 -7.02 5.93 -0.55
N TRP A 35 -6.90 5.20 -1.65
CA TRP A 35 -5.80 4.27 -1.87
C TRP A 35 -4.81 4.86 -2.86
N VAL A 36 -3.59 5.15 -2.39
CA VAL A 36 -2.48 5.66 -3.20
C VAL A 36 -1.42 4.59 -3.35
N SER A 37 -0.94 4.37 -4.58
CA SER A 37 0.19 3.48 -4.84
C SER A 37 1.43 4.29 -5.20
N ILE A 38 2.57 3.96 -4.57
CA ILE A 38 3.89 4.48 -4.96
C ILE A 38 4.61 3.41 -5.78
N ILE A 39 4.93 3.74 -7.02
CA ILE A 39 5.72 2.90 -7.92
C ILE A 39 7.06 3.54 -8.26
N GLY A 40 8.01 2.74 -8.73
CA GLY A 40 9.35 3.21 -9.10
C GLY A 40 10.34 2.05 -9.07
N GLN A 41 11.51 2.25 -9.68
CA GLN A 41 12.57 1.24 -9.68
C GLN A 41 13.09 0.90 -8.27
N ASN A 42 13.78 -0.23 -8.16
CA ASN A 42 14.51 -0.57 -6.93
C ASN A 42 15.56 0.51 -6.65
N GLY A 43 15.62 0.96 -5.39
CA GLY A 43 16.51 2.05 -4.99
C GLY A 43 15.98 3.46 -5.29
N SER A 44 14.77 3.63 -5.81
CA SER A 44 14.18 4.97 -6.03
C SER A 44 13.77 5.73 -4.77
N GLY A 45 13.83 5.09 -3.57
CA GLY A 45 13.53 5.74 -2.29
C GLY A 45 12.17 5.37 -1.68
N LYS A 46 11.37 4.50 -2.29
CA LYS A 46 9.99 4.15 -1.86
C LYS A 46 9.90 3.70 -0.40
N SER A 47 10.66 2.66 -0.02
CA SER A 47 10.64 2.16 1.36
C SER A 47 11.27 3.16 2.35
N THR A 48 12.17 4.02 1.89
CA THR A 48 12.70 5.13 2.71
C THR A 48 11.58 6.14 2.99
N LEU A 49 10.80 6.49 1.98
CA LEU A 49 9.64 7.38 2.13
C LEU A 49 8.61 6.78 3.10
N ALA A 50 8.24 5.50 2.97
CA ALA A 50 7.34 4.82 3.90
C ALA A 50 7.82 4.91 5.36
N LYS A 51 9.12 4.67 5.60
CA LYS A 51 9.73 4.74 6.93
C LYS A 51 9.73 6.15 7.50
N LEU A 52 9.90 7.17 6.68
CA LEU A 52 9.78 8.57 7.10
C LEU A 52 8.33 8.92 7.46
N LEU A 53 7.37 8.52 6.62
CA LEU A 53 5.96 8.79 6.88
C LEU A 53 5.46 8.15 8.18
N ASN A 54 5.93 6.93 8.49
CA ASN A 54 5.63 6.23 9.75
C ASN A 54 6.47 6.72 10.94
N GLY A 55 7.43 7.60 10.73
CA GLY A 55 8.33 8.10 11.78
C GLY A 55 9.38 7.08 12.26
N LEU A 56 9.70 6.05 11.48
CA LEU A 56 10.86 5.17 11.73
C LEU A 56 12.17 5.91 11.48
N PHE A 57 12.17 6.85 10.55
CA PHE A 57 13.25 7.82 10.35
C PHE A 57 12.68 9.23 10.48
N LEU A 58 13.54 10.16 10.86
CA LEU A 58 13.23 11.59 10.82
C LEU A 58 13.80 12.19 9.53
N PRO A 59 13.06 13.09 8.85
CA PRO A 59 13.56 13.73 7.65
C PRO A 59 14.76 14.62 7.96
N SER A 60 15.73 14.71 7.03
CA SER A 60 16.84 15.66 7.10
C SER A 60 16.40 17.08 6.77
N GLY A 61 15.27 17.24 6.09
CA GLY A 61 14.63 18.51 5.74
C GLY A 61 13.17 18.31 5.37
N GLY A 62 12.38 19.37 5.41
CA GLY A 62 10.94 19.34 5.17
C GLY A 62 10.13 18.98 6.42
N THR A 63 8.83 18.78 6.24
CA THR A 63 7.88 18.51 7.34
C THR A 63 6.88 17.43 6.95
N ILE A 64 6.45 16.63 7.94
CA ILE A 64 5.37 15.64 7.80
C ILE A 64 4.30 16.00 8.81
N THR A 65 3.06 16.14 8.35
CA THR A 65 1.90 16.44 9.16
C THR A 65 0.86 15.33 9.02
N VAL A 66 0.39 14.77 10.13
CA VAL A 66 -0.63 13.72 10.15
C VAL A 66 -1.81 14.19 10.99
N ASN A 67 -3.00 14.30 10.40
CA ASN A 67 -4.20 14.84 11.05
C ASN A 67 -3.96 16.16 11.81
N GLY A 68 -3.03 17.01 11.33
CA GLY A 68 -2.65 18.25 11.98
C GLY A 68 -1.55 18.12 13.04
N THR A 69 -0.99 16.93 13.27
CA THR A 69 0.14 16.69 14.18
C THR A 69 1.44 16.74 13.39
N LEU A 70 2.39 17.58 13.87
CA LEU A 70 3.69 17.79 13.20
C LEU A 70 4.73 16.79 13.72
N VAL A 71 5.37 16.06 12.82
CA VAL A 71 6.45 15.10 13.15
C VAL A 71 7.78 15.86 13.22
N LEU A 72 8.12 16.37 14.39
CA LEU A 72 9.34 17.16 14.56
C LEU A 72 10.34 16.57 15.57
N SER A 73 9.90 15.66 16.47
CA SER A 73 10.71 15.13 17.57
C SER A 73 10.34 13.70 17.93
N GLU A 74 11.17 13.04 18.75
CA GLU A 74 10.87 11.73 19.32
C GLU A 74 9.56 11.72 20.11
N GLU A 75 9.17 12.82 20.71
CA GLU A 75 7.94 12.94 21.51
C GLU A 75 6.68 12.82 20.64
N THR A 76 6.70 13.38 19.42
CA THR A 76 5.57 13.34 18.50
C THR A 76 5.54 12.05 17.65
N VAL A 77 6.66 11.37 17.48
CA VAL A 77 6.78 10.12 16.71
C VAL A 77 5.85 9.03 17.23
N TRP A 78 5.71 8.89 18.55
CA TRP A 78 4.82 7.87 19.12
C TRP A 78 3.35 8.12 18.80
N ASP A 79 2.91 9.37 18.77
CA ASP A 79 1.54 9.72 18.39
C ASP A 79 1.30 9.54 16.90
N ILE A 80 2.32 9.78 16.07
CA ILE A 80 2.28 9.48 14.63
C ILE A 80 2.17 7.97 14.40
N ARG A 81 2.97 7.15 15.08
CA ARG A 81 2.94 5.68 14.96
C ARG A 81 1.61 5.04 15.37
N LYS A 82 0.87 5.67 16.28
CA LYS A 82 -0.51 5.26 16.60
C LYS A 82 -1.48 5.53 15.46
N GLN A 83 -1.20 6.54 14.63
CA GLN A 83 -2.07 6.94 13.53
C GLN A 83 -1.71 6.28 12.20
N ILE A 84 -0.45 5.88 12.01
CA ILE A 84 0.04 5.25 10.79
C ILE A 84 0.50 3.84 11.12
N GLY A 85 -0.28 2.86 10.73
CA GLY A 85 0.11 1.46 10.80
C GLY A 85 0.95 1.08 9.58
N MET A 86 1.96 0.22 9.77
CA MET A 86 2.84 -0.22 8.69
C MET A 86 2.94 -1.75 8.66
N VAL A 87 2.77 -2.31 7.46
CA VAL A 87 2.96 -3.73 7.16
C VAL A 87 4.14 -3.86 6.21
N PHE A 88 5.08 -4.73 6.56
CA PHE A 88 6.33 -4.91 5.81
C PHE A 88 6.23 -6.06 4.79
N GLN A 89 7.22 -6.14 3.92
CA GLN A 89 7.32 -7.09 2.82
C GLN A 89 7.23 -8.56 3.24
N ASN A 90 7.98 -8.93 4.29
CA ASN A 90 8.03 -10.32 4.77
C ASN A 90 7.19 -10.48 6.03
N PRO A 91 6.02 -11.17 5.95
CA PRO A 91 5.17 -11.38 7.12
C PRO A 91 5.85 -12.24 8.19
N ASP A 92 6.71 -13.21 7.84
CA ASP A 92 7.37 -14.08 8.80
C ASP A 92 8.25 -13.31 9.79
N ASN A 93 8.78 -12.16 9.40
CA ASN A 93 9.61 -11.31 10.28
C ASN A 93 8.77 -10.41 11.20
N GLN A 94 7.44 -10.44 11.08
CA GLN A 94 6.54 -9.60 11.84
C GLN A 94 5.83 -10.35 12.96
N PHE A 95 5.75 -11.70 12.87
CA PHE A 95 5.11 -12.52 13.88
C PHE A 95 5.95 -12.66 15.15
N VAL A 96 5.32 -12.41 16.28
CA VAL A 96 5.88 -12.59 17.63
C VAL A 96 5.01 -13.48 18.50
N GLY A 97 3.70 -13.60 18.19
CA GLY A 97 2.74 -14.44 18.88
C GLY A 97 2.90 -15.93 18.57
N THR A 98 2.54 -16.79 19.50
CA THR A 98 2.49 -18.24 19.29
C THR A 98 1.28 -18.67 18.47
N THR A 99 0.19 -17.94 18.58
CA THR A 99 -1.03 -18.09 17.77
C THR A 99 -1.37 -16.80 17.05
N VAL A 100 -2.27 -16.89 16.06
CA VAL A 100 -2.77 -15.72 15.33
C VAL A 100 -3.38 -14.68 16.28
N GLN A 101 -4.19 -15.11 17.25
CA GLN A 101 -4.78 -14.17 18.21
C GLN A 101 -3.72 -13.51 19.10
N ASP A 102 -2.70 -14.27 19.55
CA ASP A 102 -1.62 -13.72 20.38
C ASP A 102 -0.84 -12.65 19.61
N ASP A 103 -0.61 -12.88 18.33
CA ASP A 103 0.10 -11.93 17.48
C ASP A 103 -0.70 -10.62 17.29
N VAL A 104 -2.00 -10.72 16.98
CA VAL A 104 -2.86 -9.54 16.83
C VAL A 104 -3.01 -8.77 18.15
N VAL A 105 -3.07 -9.47 19.28
CA VAL A 105 -3.20 -8.85 20.61
C VAL A 105 -1.90 -8.18 21.05
N PHE A 106 -0.73 -8.65 20.62
CA PHE A 106 0.57 -8.14 21.04
C PHE A 106 0.71 -6.61 20.89
N GLY A 107 0.25 -6.06 19.74
CA GLY A 107 0.26 -4.60 19.54
C GLY A 107 -0.66 -3.84 20.49
N LEU A 108 -1.79 -4.43 20.85
CA LEU A 108 -2.78 -3.87 21.77
C LEU A 108 -2.28 -3.90 23.23
N GLU A 109 -1.56 -4.96 23.61
CA GLU A 109 -0.90 -5.07 24.92
C GLU A 109 0.17 -4.00 25.08
N ASN A 110 1.01 -3.81 24.08
CA ASN A 110 2.03 -2.77 24.07
C ASN A 110 1.44 -1.35 24.14
N ALA A 111 0.21 -1.18 23.63
CA ALA A 111 -0.55 0.07 23.77
C ALA A 111 -1.20 0.24 25.15
N GLY A 112 -1.06 -0.71 26.08
CA GLY A 112 -1.63 -0.68 27.42
C GLY A 112 -3.16 -0.79 27.45
N MET A 113 -3.76 -1.47 26.47
CA MET A 113 -5.21 -1.54 26.32
C MET A 113 -5.83 -2.51 27.36
N PRO A 114 -7.03 -2.22 27.91
CA PRO A 114 -7.76 -3.15 28.77
C PRO A 114 -8.11 -4.45 28.03
N ARG A 115 -8.03 -5.61 28.73
CA ARG A 115 -8.21 -6.94 28.14
C ARG A 115 -9.52 -7.11 27.38
N GLU A 116 -10.62 -6.60 27.91
CA GLU A 116 -11.94 -6.71 27.28
C GLU A 116 -11.96 -6.04 25.89
N LEU A 117 -11.38 -4.84 25.81
CA LEU A 117 -11.27 -4.07 24.57
C LEU A 117 -10.28 -4.73 23.59
N MET A 118 -9.19 -5.35 24.10
CA MET A 118 -8.25 -6.09 23.25
C MET A 118 -8.95 -7.25 22.53
N VAL A 119 -9.76 -8.04 23.25
CA VAL A 119 -10.50 -9.17 22.68
C VAL A 119 -11.50 -8.70 21.62
N GLU A 120 -12.22 -7.62 21.89
CA GLU A 120 -13.16 -7.03 20.92
C GLU A 120 -12.44 -6.58 19.64
N ARG A 121 -11.37 -5.81 19.78
CA ARG A 121 -10.60 -5.28 18.65
C ARG A 121 -9.90 -6.36 17.85
N MET A 122 -9.34 -7.37 18.51
CA MET A 122 -8.71 -8.52 17.88
C MET A 122 -9.71 -9.27 16.99
N LYS A 123 -10.89 -9.62 17.54
CA LYS A 123 -11.94 -10.30 16.77
C LYS A 123 -12.38 -9.48 15.57
N HIS A 124 -12.68 -8.20 15.80
CA HIS A 124 -13.07 -7.32 14.71
C HIS A 124 -11.99 -7.20 13.63
N ALA A 125 -10.71 -7.08 14.01
CA ALA A 125 -9.62 -7.00 13.05
C ALA A 125 -9.47 -8.29 12.23
N LEU A 126 -9.61 -9.47 12.84
CA LEU A 126 -9.59 -10.75 12.12
C LEU A 126 -10.77 -10.91 11.17
N GLU A 127 -11.98 -10.49 11.55
CA GLU A 127 -13.15 -10.45 10.68
C GLU A 127 -12.93 -9.57 9.45
N LEU A 128 -12.32 -8.39 9.63
CA LEU A 128 -12.03 -7.46 8.52
C LEU A 128 -11.15 -8.08 7.42
N VAL A 129 -10.25 -8.98 7.79
CA VAL A 129 -9.33 -9.65 6.88
C VAL A 129 -9.72 -11.11 6.58
N ARG A 130 -10.89 -11.56 7.04
CA ARG A 130 -11.43 -12.92 6.84
C ARG A 130 -10.49 -14.00 7.39
N MET A 131 -10.02 -13.82 8.62
CA MET A 131 -9.10 -14.72 9.31
C MET A 131 -9.62 -15.17 10.68
N GLU A 132 -10.91 -14.97 10.99
CA GLU A 132 -11.54 -15.29 12.27
C GLU A 132 -11.48 -16.79 12.62
N GLU A 133 -11.56 -17.68 11.61
CA GLU A 133 -11.49 -19.12 11.82
C GLU A 133 -10.08 -19.60 12.18
N PHE A 134 -9.05 -18.81 11.88
CA PHE A 134 -7.65 -19.12 12.11
C PHE A 134 -7.09 -18.60 13.43
N GLN A 135 -7.91 -17.99 14.29
CA GLN A 135 -7.45 -17.29 15.50
C GLN A 135 -6.58 -18.14 16.44
N ASN A 136 -6.83 -19.47 16.49
CA ASN A 136 -6.09 -20.40 17.35
C ASN A 136 -4.95 -21.13 16.62
N GLU A 137 -4.77 -20.89 15.33
CA GLU A 137 -3.71 -21.50 14.53
C GLU A 137 -2.36 -20.86 14.83
N GLU A 138 -1.30 -21.65 14.70
CA GLU A 138 0.06 -21.11 14.77
C GLU A 138 0.43 -20.49 13.42
N PRO A 139 1.08 -19.32 13.38
CA PRO A 139 1.37 -18.60 12.13
C PRO A 139 2.12 -19.42 11.08
N HIS A 140 2.94 -20.38 11.50
CA HIS A 140 3.73 -21.17 10.55
C HIS A 140 2.90 -22.17 9.72
N TYR A 141 1.67 -22.50 10.11
CA TYR A 141 0.75 -23.32 9.33
C TYR A 141 -0.01 -22.53 8.28
N LEU A 142 0.05 -21.21 8.30
CA LEU A 142 -0.65 -20.34 7.37
C LEU A 142 0.08 -20.23 6.03
N SER A 143 -0.69 -20.07 4.94
CA SER A 143 -0.13 -19.67 3.64
C SER A 143 0.43 -18.24 3.71
N GLY A 144 1.30 -17.87 2.77
CA GLY A 144 1.87 -16.50 2.70
C GLY A 144 0.78 -15.42 2.67
N GLY A 145 -0.28 -15.59 1.87
CA GLY A 145 -1.40 -14.66 1.81
C GLY A 145 -2.19 -14.56 3.12
N GLN A 146 -2.40 -15.70 3.81
CA GLN A 146 -3.01 -15.73 5.14
C GLN A 146 -2.15 -15.01 6.17
N LYS A 147 -0.84 -15.27 6.19
CA LYS A 147 0.12 -14.58 7.06
C LYS A 147 0.06 -13.07 6.85
N GLN A 148 0.04 -12.62 5.60
CA GLN A 148 -0.02 -11.19 5.30
C GLN A 148 -1.34 -10.56 5.77
N ARG A 149 -2.47 -11.25 5.62
CA ARG A 149 -3.75 -10.77 6.16
C ARG A 149 -3.75 -10.70 7.69
N VAL A 150 -3.13 -11.65 8.38
CA VAL A 150 -2.97 -11.57 9.84
C VAL A 150 -2.08 -10.40 10.23
N ALA A 151 -0.97 -10.15 9.53
CA ALA A 151 -0.13 -8.97 9.77
C ALA A 151 -0.92 -7.66 9.58
N ILE A 152 -1.78 -7.59 8.55
CA ILE A 152 -2.70 -6.47 8.37
C ILE A 152 -3.69 -6.37 9.54
N ALA A 153 -4.25 -7.48 10.02
CA ALA A 153 -5.16 -7.49 11.18
C ALA A 153 -4.48 -6.95 12.44
N GLY A 154 -3.24 -7.35 12.72
CA GLY A 154 -2.45 -6.84 13.86
C GLY A 154 -2.31 -5.32 13.84
N VAL A 155 -2.09 -4.76 12.65
CA VAL A 155 -2.03 -3.31 12.48
C VAL A 155 -3.42 -2.67 12.61
N LEU A 156 -4.46 -3.25 11.99
CA LEU A 156 -5.83 -2.72 12.03
C LEU A 156 -6.45 -2.74 13.42
N ALA A 157 -6.06 -3.68 14.28
CA ALA A 157 -6.53 -3.77 15.66
C ALA A 157 -6.21 -2.50 16.45
N LEU A 158 -5.12 -1.80 16.12
CA LEU A 158 -4.75 -0.51 16.70
C LEU A 158 -5.60 0.66 16.17
N GLN A 159 -6.41 0.44 15.13
CA GLN A 159 -7.27 1.43 14.48
C GLN A 159 -6.49 2.66 13.95
N PRO A 160 -5.44 2.45 13.14
CA PRO A 160 -4.73 3.55 12.54
C PRO A 160 -5.62 4.32 11.56
N SER A 161 -5.34 5.60 11.34
CA SER A 161 -6.02 6.40 10.32
C SER A 161 -5.45 6.18 8.90
N ILE A 162 -4.21 5.69 8.82
CA ILE A 162 -3.50 5.39 7.57
C ILE A 162 -2.83 4.02 7.70
N LEU A 163 -2.98 3.19 6.68
CA LEU A 163 -2.31 1.90 6.53
C LEU A 163 -1.24 2.03 5.44
N VAL A 164 0.02 1.79 5.79
CA VAL A 164 1.15 1.74 4.85
C VAL A 164 1.51 0.28 4.58
N LEU A 165 1.54 -0.11 3.32
CA LEU A 165 1.91 -1.45 2.85
C LEU A 165 3.24 -1.33 2.08
N ASP A 166 4.34 -1.77 2.67
CA ASP A 166 5.67 -1.73 2.02
C ASP A 166 5.96 -3.06 1.34
N GLU A 167 5.66 -3.14 0.04
CA GLU A 167 5.79 -4.35 -0.79
C GLU A 167 5.07 -5.60 -0.20
N ALA A 168 3.95 -5.39 0.47
CA ALA A 168 3.26 -6.40 1.25
C ALA A 168 2.77 -7.62 0.44
N THR A 169 2.71 -7.52 -0.89
CA THR A 169 2.26 -8.60 -1.79
C THR A 169 3.39 -9.25 -2.57
N SER A 170 4.61 -8.72 -2.50
CA SER A 170 5.72 -9.12 -3.39
C SER A 170 6.19 -10.55 -3.23
N MET A 171 6.05 -11.13 -2.03
CA MET A 171 6.46 -12.50 -1.70
C MET A 171 5.33 -13.53 -1.82
N LEU A 172 4.14 -13.10 -2.27
CA LEU A 172 2.96 -13.94 -2.34
C LEU A 172 2.81 -14.59 -3.71
N ASP A 173 2.24 -15.79 -3.72
CA ASP A 173 1.74 -16.41 -4.93
C ASP A 173 0.58 -15.59 -5.54
N PRO A 174 0.20 -15.82 -6.79
CA PRO A 174 -0.85 -15.01 -7.45
C PRO A 174 -2.19 -15.01 -6.71
N GLN A 175 -2.57 -16.13 -6.10
CA GLN A 175 -3.82 -16.24 -5.36
C GLN A 175 -3.77 -15.44 -4.06
N GLY A 176 -2.70 -15.60 -3.26
CA GLY A 176 -2.50 -14.84 -2.01
C GLY A 176 -2.43 -13.33 -2.26
N ARG A 177 -1.75 -12.90 -3.35
CA ARG A 177 -1.72 -11.50 -3.77
C ARG A 177 -3.11 -10.95 -4.04
N LYS A 178 -3.91 -11.68 -4.85
CA LYS A 178 -5.28 -11.28 -5.16
C LYS A 178 -6.13 -11.11 -3.89
N GLU A 179 -6.03 -12.06 -2.96
CA GLU A 179 -6.77 -12.02 -1.69
C GLU A 179 -6.39 -10.81 -0.82
N VAL A 180 -5.10 -10.47 -0.75
CA VAL A 180 -4.63 -9.28 -0.01
C VAL A 180 -5.12 -7.99 -0.69
N VAL A 181 -4.99 -7.89 -2.02
CA VAL A 181 -5.44 -6.72 -2.80
C VAL A 181 -6.95 -6.51 -2.66
N GLU A 182 -7.75 -7.59 -2.72
CA GLU A 182 -9.20 -7.52 -2.49
C GLU A 182 -9.51 -7.05 -1.06
N THR A 183 -8.79 -7.59 -0.06
CA THR A 183 -8.94 -7.16 1.34
C THR A 183 -8.66 -5.67 1.50
N VAL A 184 -7.56 -5.17 0.94
CA VAL A 184 -7.21 -3.73 0.96
C VAL A 184 -8.30 -2.89 0.32
N ARG A 185 -8.80 -3.31 -0.84
CA ARG A 185 -9.89 -2.61 -1.54
C ARG A 185 -11.17 -2.56 -0.70
N ASP A 186 -11.53 -3.67 -0.06
CA ASP A 186 -12.70 -3.73 0.81
C ASP A 186 -12.55 -2.80 2.02
N LEU A 187 -11.36 -2.73 2.64
CA LEU A 187 -11.05 -1.83 3.74
C LEU A 187 -11.21 -0.35 3.35
N VAL A 188 -10.70 0.05 2.20
CA VAL A 188 -10.84 1.41 1.68
C VAL A 188 -12.31 1.74 1.42
N ARG A 189 -13.03 0.86 0.70
CA ARG A 189 -14.42 1.13 0.27
C ARG A 189 -15.44 1.08 1.40
N THR A 190 -15.31 0.10 2.32
CA THR A 190 -16.34 -0.15 3.33
C THR A 190 -16.03 0.49 4.68
N LYS A 191 -14.75 0.71 5.00
CA LYS A 191 -14.30 1.28 6.27
C LYS A 191 -13.71 2.67 6.13
N GLY A 192 -13.47 3.15 4.91
CA GLY A 192 -12.89 4.46 4.66
C GLY A 192 -11.44 4.60 5.16
N ILE A 193 -10.70 3.48 5.27
CA ILE A 193 -9.30 3.51 5.67
C ILE A 193 -8.49 4.12 4.54
N THR A 194 -7.57 5.03 4.88
CA THR A 194 -6.61 5.58 3.91
C THR A 194 -5.45 4.61 3.76
N VAL A 195 -5.10 4.24 2.53
CA VAL A 195 -4.03 3.27 2.26
C VAL A 195 -2.95 3.89 1.38
N LEU A 196 -1.70 3.68 1.76
CA LEU A 196 -0.52 3.94 0.95
C LEU A 196 0.18 2.61 0.67
N SER A 197 0.14 2.10 -0.55
CA SER A 197 0.88 0.91 -0.95
C SER A 197 2.14 1.26 -1.72
N ILE A 198 3.25 0.65 -1.34
CA ILE A 198 4.48 0.64 -2.12
C ILE A 198 4.51 -0.70 -2.84
N THR A 199 4.57 -0.66 -4.16
CA THR A 199 4.57 -1.88 -4.96
C THR A 199 5.39 -1.71 -6.23
N HIS A 200 5.95 -2.80 -6.72
CA HIS A 200 6.49 -2.92 -8.07
C HIS A 200 5.52 -3.67 -9.00
N ASP A 201 4.38 -4.13 -8.46
CA ASP A 201 3.32 -4.77 -9.23
C ASP A 201 2.38 -3.72 -9.82
N LEU A 202 2.44 -3.55 -11.13
CA LEU A 202 1.65 -2.55 -11.84
C LEU A 202 0.16 -2.90 -11.92
N GLU A 203 -0.19 -4.18 -11.79
CA GLU A 203 -1.59 -4.62 -11.74
C GLU A 203 -2.21 -4.32 -10.37
N GLU A 204 -1.42 -4.35 -9.29
CA GLU A 204 -1.83 -3.85 -7.99
C GLU A 204 -1.99 -2.33 -8.04
N ALA A 205 -0.97 -1.62 -8.55
CA ALA A 205 -1.01 -0.15 -8.67
C ALA A 205 -2.20 0.34 -9.51
N ALA A 206 -2.55 -0.38 -10.58
CA ALA A 206 -3.70 -0.08 -11.43
C ALA A 206 -5.06 -0.15 -10.71
N GLN A 207 -5.10 -0.72 -9.51
CA GLN A 207 -6.31 -0.84 -8.70
C GLN A 207 -6.46 0.27 -7.65
N SER A 208 -5.43 1.11 -7.46
CA SER A 208 -5.48 2.26 -6.56
C SER A 208 -6.26 3.44 -7.16
N ASP A 209 -6.61 4.41 -6.33
CA ASP A 209 -7.28 5.64 -6.79
C ASP A 209 -6.29 6.59 -7.45
N ARG A 210 -5.01 6.55 -7.03
CA ARG A 210 -3.94 7.44 -7.49
C ARG A 210 -2.60 6.74 -7.41
N ILE A 211 -1.74 7.04 -8.40
CA ILE A 211 -0.37 6.53 -8.47
C ILE A 211 0.60 7.71 -8.34
N ILE A 212 1.65 7.51 -7.57
CA ILE A 212 2.81 8.40 -7.46
C ILE A 212 4.03 7.66 -8.02
N ILE A 213 4.74 8.26 -8.94
CA ILE A 213 5.99 7.73 -9.49
C ILE A 213 7.16 8.36 -8.75
N LEU A 214 7.94 7.52 -8.07
CA LEU A 214 9.19 7.94 -7.43
C LEU A 214 10.38 7.47 -8.27
N ASN A 215 11.23 8.40 -8.68
CA ASN A 215 12.43 8.12 -9.47
C ASN A 215 13.65 8.82 -8.87
N ARG A 216 14.70 8.05 -8.55
CA ARG A 216 15.97 8.55 -8.00
C ARG A 216 15.82 9.51 -6.80
N GLY A 217 14.86 9.21 -5.93
CA GLY A 217 14.60 9.98 -4.73
C GLY A 217 13.73 11.23 -4.92
N GLU A 218 13.18 11.44 -6.10
CA GLU A 218 12.32 12.58 -6.43
C GLU A 218 10.95 12.10 -6.92
N LEU A 219 9.89 12.87 -6.66
CA LEU A 219 8.57 12.63 -7.22
C LEU A 219 8.59 13.09 -8.67
N LEU A 220 8.38 12.14 -9.61
CA LEU A 220 8.41 12.43 -11.04
C LEU A 220 7.04 12.83 -11.56
N GLU A 221 6.02 12.06 -11.21
CA GLU A 221 4.65 12.26 -11.69
C GLU A 221 3.64 11.70 -10.70
N GLU A 222 2.43 12.24 -10.74
CA GLU A 222 1.30 11.82 -9.93
C GLU A 222 0.02 11.94 -10.75
N GLY A 223 -0.85 10.91 -10.69
CA GLY A 223 -2.11 10.92 -11.44
C GLY A 223 -2.98 9.70 -11.16
N THR A 224 -4.14 9.62 -11.82
CA THR A 224 -4.93 8.39 -11.79
C THR A 224 -4.21 7.27 -12.57
N PRO A 225 -4.51 5.98 -12.30
CA PRO A 225 -3.92 4.89 -13.06
C PRO A 225 -4.06 5.06 -14.59
N GLU A 226 -5.21 5.58 -15.04
CA GLU A 226 -5.43 5.84 -16.47
C GLU A 226 -4.48 6.90 -17.03
N GLN A 227 -4.23 7.98 -16.27
CA GLN A 227 -3.31 9.04 -16.68
C GLN A 227 -1.88 8.52 -16.75
N ILE A 228 -1.44 7.82 -15.72
CA ILE A 228 -0.07 7.30 -15.62
C ILE A 228 0.21 6.27 -16.72
N PHE A 229 -0.68 5.31 -16.94
CA PHE A 229 -0.46 4.24 -17.93
C PHE A 229 -0.81 4.64 -19.38
N GLN A 230 -1.24 5.88 -19.63
CA GLN A 230 -1.39 6.44 -20.97
C GLN A 230 -0.05 6.78 -21.65
N SER A 231 1.05 6.85 -20.90
CA SER A 231 2.38 7.23 -21.38
C SER A 231 3.40 6.09 -21.22
N PRO A 232 3.27 4.97 -21.96
CA PRO A 232 4.17 3.83 -21.83
C PRO A 232 5.64 4.19 -22.08
N GLU A 233 5.91 5.12 -23.01
CA GLU A 233 7.26 5.54 -23.37
C GLU A 233 7.98 6.19 -22.19
N MET A 234 7.30 7.09 -21.48
CA MET A 234 7.84 7.75 -20.28
C MET A 234 8.15 6.71 -19.19
N LEU A 235 7.25 5.74 -18.98
CA LEU A 235 7.48 4.66 -18.00
C LEU A 235 8.69 3.80 -18.39
N GLN A 236 8.86 3.48 -19.66
CA GLN A 236 10.01 2.71 -20.17
C GLN A 236 11.32 3.48 -20.00
N GLU A 237 11.37 4.80 -20.24
CA GLU A 237 12.55 5.64 -20.03
C GLU A 237 13.06 5.58 -18.59
N ILE A 238 12.17 5.45 -17.63
CA ILE A 238 12.51 5.29 -16.21
C ILE A 238 12.57 3.81 -15.78
N GLY A 239 12.54 2.86 -16.73
CA GLY A 239 12.66 1.41 -16.50
C GLY A 239 11.46 0.80 -15.78
N LEU A 240 10.29 1.41 -15.90
CA LEU A 240 9.00 0.84 -15.53
C LEU A 240 8.29 0.34 -16.79
N ASP A 241 7.25 -0.42 -16.58
CA ASP A 241 6.40 -0.98 -17.63
C ASP A 241 4.96 -0.52 -17.44
N VAL A 242 4.02 -1.08 -18.18
CA VAL A 242 2.58 -0.92 -18.00
C VAL A 242 1.95 -2.27 -17.65
N PRO A 243 0.75 -2.28 -17.05
CA PRO A 243 0.01 -3.52 -16.80
C PRO A 243 -0.14 -4.37 -18.05
N PHE A 244 -0.14 -5.69 -17.90
CA PHE A 244 -0.24 -6.62 -19.04
C PHE A 244 -1.51 -6.39 -19.87
N SER A 245 -2.62 -6.04 -19.23
CA SER A 245 -3.88 -5.67 -19.88
C SER A 245 -3.74 -4.48 -20.81
N VAL A 246 -2.95 -3.47 -20.42
CA VAL A 246 -2.68 -2.27 -21.26
C VAL A 246 -1.86 -2.66 -22.47
N LYS A 247 -0.75 -3.40 -22.29
CA LYS A 247 0.07 -3.92 -23.41
C LYS A 247 -0.74 -4.74 -24.40
N MET A 248 -1.56 -5.65 -23.88
CA MET A 248 -2.40 -6.51 -24.71
C MET A 248 -3.43 -5.69 -25.47
N ALA A 249 -4.04 -4.69 -24.84
CA ALA A 249 -4.99 -3.80 -25.49
C ALA A 249 -4.34 -3.00 -26.62
N GLU A 250 -3.12 -2.50 -26.46
CA GLU A 250 -2.37 -1.81 -27.52
C GLU A 250 -2.03 -2.75 -28.68
N LEU A 251 -1.58 -3.98 -28.37
CA LEU A 251 -1.32 -5.00 -29.40
C LEU A 251 -2.58 -5.37 -30.18
N LEU A 252 -3.72 -5.49 -29.51
CA LEU A 252 -5.00 -5.77 -30.15
C LEU A 252 -5.47 -4.60 -31.03
N LYS A 253 -5.31 -3.36 -30.57
CA LYS A 253 -5.60 -2.16 -31.38
C LYS A 253 -4.72 -2.08 -32.62
N SER A 254 -3.42 -2.37 -32.52
CA SER A 254 -2.50 -2.40 -33.67
C SER A 254 -2.91 -3.46 -34.71
N ASN A 255 -3.54 -4.55 -34.26
CA ASN A 255 -4.14 -5.59 -35.11
C ASN A 255 -5.59 -5.29 -35.52
N LYS A 256 -6.02 -4.02 -35.47
CA LYS A 256 -7.33 -3.53 -35.92
C LYS A 256 -8.52 -4.08 -35.15
N ILE A 257 -8.35 -4.53 -33.91
CA ILE A 257 -9.46 -4.88 -33.03
C ILE A 257 -9.99 -3.58 -32.41
N PRO A 258 -11.28 -3.23 -32.57
CA PRO A 258 -11.83 -1.91 -32.21
C PRO A 258 -12.14 -1.83 -30.71
N LEU A 259 -11.11 -1.81 -29.86
CA LEU A 259 -11.27 -1.56 -28.42
C LEU A 259 -11.58 -0.09 -28.17
N GLN A 260 -12.61 0.18 -27.35
CA GLN A 260 -13.15 1.53 -27.12
C GLN A 260 -12.52 2.24 -25.93
N SER A 261 -12.01 1.47 -24.93
CA SER A 261 -11.50 2.01 -23.68
C SER A 261 -10.07 1.54 -23.40
N MET A 262 -9.44 2.18 -22.42
CA MET A 262 -8.23 1.68 -21.79
C MET A 262 -8.63 0.60 -20.76
N HIS A 263 -7.89 -0.49 -20.72
CA HIS A 263 -8.14 -1.61 -19.84
C HIS A 263 -7.01 -1.76 -18.84
N LEU A 264 -7.25 -1.36 -17.61
CA LEU A 264 -6.30 -1.46 -16.51
C LEU A 264 -6.25 -2.88 -15.90
N THR A 265 -7.28 -3.69 -16.13
CA THR A 265 -7.37 -5.07 -15.62
C THR A 265 -7.70 -6.05 -16.76
N MET A 266 -7.24 -7.29 -16.61
CA MET A 266 -7.55 -8.35 -17.58
C MET A 266 -9.04 -8.65 -17.65
N GLU A 267 -9.76 -8.56 -16.53
CA GLU A 267 -11.20 -8.77 -16.50
C GLU A 267 -11.96 -7.75 -17.37
N SER A 268 -11.53 -6.48 -17.33
CA SER A 268 -12.13 -5.43 -18.16
C SER A 268 -11.86 -5.65 -19.65
N LEU A 269 -10.63 -6.05 -20.00
CA LEU A 269 -10.24 -6.34 -21.38
C LEU A 269 -11.01 -7.56 -21.93
N VAL A 270 -11.02 -8.65 -21.18
CA VAL A 270 -11.77 -9.86 -21.57
C VAL A 270 -13.26 -9.57 -21.73
N SER A 271 -13.86 -8.78 -20.86
CA SER A 271 -15.27 -8.41 -20.93
C SER A 271 -15.60 -7.60 -22.19
N GLU A 272 -14.70 -6.71 -22.66
CA GLU A 272 -14.90 -5.98 -23.91
C GLU A 272 -14.70 -6.92 -25.12
N LEU A 273 -13.68 -7.75 -25.13
CA LEU A 273 -13.46 -8.72 -26.20
C LEU A 273 -14.63 -9.68 -26.37
N TRP A 274 -15.20 -10.16 -25.25
CA TRP A 274 -16.41 -11.01 -25.28
C TRP A 274 -17.61 -10.30 -25.89
N ARG A 275 -17.82 -9.03 -25.53
CA ARG A 275 -18.89 -8.21 -26.14
C ARG A 275 -18.69 -7.98 -27.65
N LEU A 276 -17.45 -7.78 -28.09
CA LEU A 276 -17.14 -7.65 -29.51
C LEU A 276 -17.36 -8.97 -30.27
N HIS A 277 -17.05 -10.09 -29.66
CA HIS A 277 -17.30 -11.43 -30.26
C HIS A 277 -18.79 -11.74 -30.36
N SER A 278 -19.56 -11.42 -29.32
CA SER A 278 -21.00 -11.70 -29.26
C SER A 278 -21.87 -10.81 -30.17
N LYS A 279 -21.28 -9.76 -30.77
CA LYS A 279 -21.94 -8.87 -31.74
C LYS A 279 -21.71 -9.28 -33.19
N LYS A 280 -20.93 -10.31 -33.43
CA LYS A 280 -20.75 -10.96 -34.75
C LYS A 280 -21.68 -12.14 -34.89
#